data_e78d954c32f5a1d40dfa4434f127773f
#
_entry.id   e78d954c32f5a1d40dfa4434f127773f
#
_cell.length_a   1.000
_cell.length_b   1.000
_cell.length_c   1.000
_cell.angle_alpha   90.00
_cell.angle_beta   90.00
_cell.angle_gamma   90.00
#
_symmetry.space_group_name_H-M   'P 1'
#
loop_
_entity.id
_entity.type
_entity.pdbx_description
1 polymer ?
#
loop_
_entity_poly.entity_id
_entity_poly.type
_entity_poly.pdbx_seq_one_letter_code
_entity_poly.pdbx_strand_id
1 'polypeptide(L)' 'LAPGDRLQVLTTDPASVRDFEQFSRFVGHPILEQEETDGVLTFLFECAPR' A
#
# COMPACT_ATOMS: atom_id res chain seq x y z
N LEU A 1 -2.64 -6.87 -12.18
CA LEU A 1 -3.75 -6.95 -11.22
C LEU A 1 -5.02 -6.43 -11.85
N ALA A 2 -6.13 -7.11 -11.62
CA ALA A 2 -7.43 -6.69 -12.13
C ALA A 2 -8.04 -5.61 -11.23
N PRO A 3 -8.93 -4.76 -11.77
CA PRO A 3 -9.64 -3.80 -10.94
C PRO A 3 -10.39 -4.49 -9.80
N GLY A 4 -10.28 -3.93 -8.60
CA GLY A 4 -10.89 -4.51 -7.41
C GLY A 4 -10.01 -5.50 -6.68
N ASP A 5 -8.91 -5.94 -7.28
CA ASP A 5 -7.94 -6.78 -6.59
C ASP A 5 -7.23 -6.01 -5.50
N ARG A 6 -6.71 -6.73 -4.52
CA ARG A 6 -5.99 -6.13 -3.40
C ARG A 6 -4.57 -6.63 -3.36
N LEU A 7 -3.65 -5.74 -3.02
CA LEU A 7 -2.23 -6.04 -2.89
C LEU A 7 -1.79 -5.73 -1.47
N GLN A 8 -1.27 -6.74 -0.78
CA GLN A 8 -0.71 -6.56 0.55
C GLN A 8 0.80 -6.46 0.45
N VAL A 9 1.36 -5.41 1.06
CA VAL A 9 2.82 -5.17 1.06
C VAL A 9 3.29 -5.08 2.49
N LEU A 10 4.36 -5.81 2.82
CA LEU A 10 4.97 -5.77 4.14
C LEU A 10 6.38 -5.21 4.02
N THR A 11 6.74 -4.33 4.95
CA THR A 11 8.08 -3.75 5.00
C THR A 11 8.49 -3.49 6.44
N THR A 12 9.80 -3.54 6.70
CA THR A 12 10.36 -3.17 8.01
C THR A 12 11.02 -1.79 7.98
N ASP A 13 10.99 -1.11 6.83
CA ASP A 13 11.63 0.19 6.65
C ASP A 13 10.60 1.31 6.79
N PRO A 14 10.67 2.13 7.86
CA PRO A 14 9.71 3.23 8.04
C PRO A 14 9.78 4.28 6.93
N ALA A 15 10.91 4.40 6.23
CA ALA A 15 11.01 5.32 5.10
C ALA A 15 10.13 4.90 3.93
N SER A 16 9.80 3.61 3.83
CA SER A 16 8.93 3.09 2.78
C SER A 16 7.51 3.65 2.85
N VAL A 17 7.08 4.11 4.02
CA VAL A 17 5.72 4.67 4.19
C VAL A 17 5.49 5.80 3.20
N ARG A 18 6.44 6.73 3.13
CA ARG A 18 6.34 7.87 2.23
C ARG A 18 6.35 7.44 0.77
N ASP A 19 7.19 6.47 0.44
CA ASP A 19 7.29 5.96 -0.92
C ASP A 19 5.98 5.29 -1.34
N PHE A 20 5.37 4.52 -0.47
CA PHE A 20 4.09 3.87 -0.76
C PHE A 20 2.96 4.88 -0.90
N GLU A 21 2.95 5.93 -0.10
CA GLU A 21 1.96 6.99 -0.23
C GLU A 21 2.08 7.68 -1.60
N GLN A 22 3.30 7.96 -2.04
CA GLN A 22 3.52 8.54 -3.35
C GLN A 22 3.14 7.58 -4.47
N PHE A 23 3.47 6.32 -4.31
CA PHE A 23 3.08 5.28 -5.27
C PHE A 23 1.56 5.21 -5.42
N SER A 24 0.85 5.21 -4.29
CA SER A 24 -0.61 5.19 -4.29
C SER A 24 -1.19 6.34 -5.09
N ARG A 25 -0.66 7.55 -4.91
CA ARG A 25 -1.11 8.72 -5.67
C ARG A 25 -0.78 8.61 -7.15
N PHE A 26 0.42 8.16 -7.45
CA PHE A 26 0.92 8.12 -8.83
C PHE A 26 0.11 7.15 -9.68
N VAL A 27 -0.20 5.97 -9.14
CA VAL A 27 -0.94 4.95 -9.88
C VAL A 27 -2.44 5.01 -9.67
N GLY A 28 -2.91 5.82 -8.71
CA GLY A 28 -4.33 5.91 -8.40
C GLY A 28 -4.89 4.72 -7.66
N HIS A 29 -4.04 3.93 -7.00
CA HIS A 29 -4.46 2.80 -6.16
C HIS A 29 -4.50 3.25 -4.70
N PRO A 30 -5.68 3.35 -4.07
CA PRO A 30 -5.77 3.83 -2.70
C PRO A 30 -5.21 2.83 -1.70
N ILE A 31 -4.67 3.36 -0.61
CA ILE A 31 -4.28 2.54 0.54
C ILE A 31 -5.53 2.33 1.40
N LEU A 32 -5.98 1.09 1.52
CA LEU A 32 -7.16 0.75 2.29
C LEU A 32 -6.86 0.63 3.77
N GLU A 33 -5.71 0.04 4.10
CA GLU A 33 -5.31 -0.20 5.47
C GLU A 33 -3.81 -0.02 5.61
N GLN A 34 -3.40 0.40 6.80
CA GLN A 34 -2.00 0.61 7.14
C GLN A 34 -1.84 0.26 8.62
N GLU A 35 -0.97 -0.71 8.91
CA GLU A 35 -0.75 -1.18 10.28
C GLU A 35 0.73 -1.32 10.57
N GLU A 36 1.08 -1.25 11.86
CA GLU A 36 2.42 -1.57 12.34
C GLU A 36 2.31 -2.57 13.49
N THR A 37 3.06 -3.68 13.38
CA THR A 37 3.10 -4.70 14.42
C THR A 37 4.55 -5.22 14.51
N ASP A 38 5.15 -5.11 15.70
CA ASP A 38 6.51 -5.60 15.96
C ASP A 38 7.54 -5.08 14.96
N GLY A 39 7.41 -3.80 14.56
CA GLY A 39 8.32 -3.18 13.60
C GLY A 39 8.05 -3.54 12.15
N VAL A 40 7.00 -4.31 11.88
CA VAL A 40 6.59 -4.63 10.51
C VAL A 40 5.43 -3.76 10.11
N LEU A 41 5.60 -3.05 9.00
CA LEU A 41 4.57 -2.19 8.42
C LEU A 41 3.83 -2.97 7.35
N THR A 42 2.50 -2.99 7.43
CA THR A 42 1.65 -3.67 6.46
C THR A 42 0.77 -2.65 5.77
N PHE A 43 0.77 -2.68 4.43
CA PHE A 43 -0.08 -1.82 3.62
C PHE A 43 -1.00 -2.68 2.77
N LEU A 44 -2.26 -2.29 2.69
CA LEU A 44 -3.22 -2.94 1.80
C LEU A 44 -3.69 -1.92 0.77
N PHE A 45 -3.39 -2.19 -0.49
CA PHE A 45 -3.80 -1.36 -1.62
C PHE A 45 -4.97 -2.01 -2.34
N GLU A 46 -5.83 -1.18 -2.90
CA GLU A 46 -6.87 -1.66 -3.82
C GLU A 46 -6.52 -1.20 -5.22
N CYS A 47 -6.53 -2.13 -6.19
CA CYS A 47 -6.29 -1.79 -7.57
C CYS A 47 -7.50 -1.08 -8.14
N ALA A 48 -7.33 0.20 -8.47
CA ALA A 48 -8.43 1.00 -9.00
C ALA A 48 -8.79 0.56 -10.42
N PRO A 49 -10.06 0.64 -10.81
CA PRO A 49 -10.45 0.38 -12.19
C PRO A 49 -9.90 1.47 -13.11
N ARG A 50 -9.62 1.08 -14.33
CA ARG A 50 -9.15 2.01 -15.37
C ARG A 50 -10.26 2.34 -16.33
#